data_ed86821e8d083f027c0909d7936f32ea
#
_entry.id   ed86821e8d083f027c0909d7936f32ea
#
_cell.length_a   1.000
_cell.length_b   1.000
_cell.length_c   1.000
_cell.angle_alpha   90.00
_cell.angle_beta   90.00
_cell.angle_gamma   90.00
#
_symmetry.space_group_name_H-M   'P 1'
#
loop_
_entity.id
_entity.type
_entity.pdbx_description
1 polymer ?
#
loop_
_entity_poly.entity_id
_entity_poly.type
_entity_poly.pdbx_seq_one_letter_code
_entity_poly.pdbx_strand_id
1 'polypeptide(L)'
;MEKGERIGILGTNGAGKSTLLKVIAGVFKPTEGSVVHKGKIVPLLELGAGFDKEYTGRENIYLYGAVLGYSKEFIDSKFDEIVKFSGLKKFLDVPLKNYSSGMKSRLGFSIATIVEPEILILDEVLSVGDAKFRKKSEKKILSMMDKGVTVLFVSHSLEQVKRICTKAMILENGSIRSIGDIDTVSAEYEEMISGD
;
A
#
# COMPACT_ATOMS: atom_id res chain seq x y z
N MET A 1 -2.21 1.73 -17.54
CA MET A 1 -0.86 1.82 -16.93
C MET A 1 0.07 0.82 -17.57
N GLU A 2 1.26 1.25 -17.91
CA GLU A 2 2.34 0.38 -18.38
C GLU A 2 3.11 -0.23 -17.21
N LYS A 3 3.84 -1.33 -17.47
CA LYS A 3 4.66 -1.97 -16.44
C LYS A 3 5.78 -1.01 -15.97
N GLY A 4 5.91 -0.87 -14.66
CA GLY A 4 6.90 0.01 -14.03
C GLY A 4 6.48 1.48 -13.93
N GLU A 5 5.29 1.85 -14.41
CA GLU A 5 4.76 3.20 -14.19
C GLU A 5 4.44 3.45 -12.71
N ARG A 6 4.67 4.68 -12.29
CA ARG A 6 4.36 5.16 -10.95
C ARG A 6 3.42 6.35 -11.07
N ILE A 7 2.13 6.11 -10.72
CA ILE A 7 1.07 7.12 -10.85
C ILE A 7 0.60 7.55 -9.47
N GLY A 8 0.70 8.85 -9.19
CA GLY A 8 0.11 9.51 -8.04
C GLY A 8 -1.37 9.83 -8.28
N ILE A 9 -2.22 9.58 -7.30
CA ILE A 9 -3.63 9.95 -7.36
C ILE A 9 -3.85 11.13 -6.43
N LEU A 10 -4.12 12.29 -7.02
CA LEU A 10 -4.42 13.55 -6.36
C LEU A 10 -5.93 13.79 -6.32
N GLY A 11 -6.39 14.62 -5.41
CA GLY A 11 -7.79 15.01 -5.29
C GLY A 11 -8.15 15.39 -3.86
N THR A 12 -9.21 16.18 -3.70
CA THR A 12 -9.71 16.61 -2.41
C THR A 12 -10.29 15.45 -1.59
N ASN A 13 -10.60 15.70 -0.33
CA ASN A 13 -11.29 14.71 0.50
C ASN A 13 -12.67 14.40 -0.09
N GLY A 14 -13.03 13.12 -0.14
CA GLY A 14 -14.29 12.68 -0.75
C GLY A 14 -14.25 12.54 -2.28
N ALA A 15 -13.16 12.88 -2.97
CA ALA A 15 -13.05 12.72 -4.42
C ALA A 15 -13.16 11.27 -4.94
N GLY A 16 -13.09 10.27 -4.04
CA GLY A 16 -13.24 8.86 -4.41
C GLY A 16 -11.93 8.08 -4.49
N LYS A 17 -10.78 8.67 -4.12
CA LYS A 17 -9.44 8.05 -4.23
C LYS A 17 -9.37 6.65 -3.60
N SER A 18 -9.74 6.52 -2.32
CA SER A 18 -9.69 5.24 -1.60
C SER A 18 -10.69 4.22 -2.17
N THR A 19 -11.85 4.68 -2.66
CA THR A 19 -12.83 3.82 -3.34
C THR A 19 -12.25 3.27 -4.63
N LEU A 20 -11.64 4.12 -5.45
CA LEU A 20 -10.97 3.71 -6.68
C LEU A 20 -9.88 2.66 -6.40
N LEU A 21 -9.02 2.91 -5.40
CA LEU A 21 -7.99 1.94 -5.02
C LEU A 21 -8.57 0.60 -4.56
N LYS A 22 -9.67 0.61 -3.79
CA LYS A 22 -10.34 -0.62 -3.34
C LYS A 22 -10.98 -1.39 -4.50
N VAL A 23 -11.50 -0.70 -5.51
CA VAL A 23 -12.00 -1.32 -6.74
C VAL A 23 -10.85 -1.93 -7.54
N ILE A 24 -9.74 -1.21 -7.72
CA ILE A 24 -8.56 -1.72 -8.44
C ILE A 24 -7.94 -2.92 -7.70
N ALA A 25 -7.91 -2.87 -6.37
CA ALA A 25 -7.42 -3.97 -5.52
C ALA A 25 -8.35 -5.20 -5.48
N GLY A 26 -9.55 -5.11 -6.07
CA GLY A 26 -10.54 -6.19 -6.05
C GLY A 26 -11.29 -6.34 -4.73
N VAL A 27 -11.16 -5.39 -3.80
CA VAL A 27 -11.92 -5.36 -2.53
C VAL A 27 -13.39 -5.04 -2.80
N PHE A 28 -13.65 -4.13 -3.73
CA PHE A 28 -15.01 -3.82 -4.20
C PHE A 28 -15.17 -4.21 -5.67
N LYS A 29 -16.34 -4.77 -6.01
CA LYS A 29 -16.72 -4.97 -7.41
C LYS A 29 -17.20 -3.64 -7.98
N PRO A 30 -16.78 -3.27 -9.22
CA PRO A 30 -17.34 -2.10 -9.89
C PRO A 30 -18.82 -2.35 -10.19
N THR A 31 -19.65 -1.30 -10.08
CA THR A 31 -21.08 -1.36 -10.43
C THR A 31 -21.24 -1.49 -11.94
N GLU A 32 -20.40 -0.81 -12.70
CA GLU A 32 -20.36 -0.85 -14.16
C GLU A 32 -18.91 -0.94 -14.63
N GLY A 33 -18.69 -1.45 -15.83
CA GLY A 33 -17.37 -1.63 -16.40
C GLY A 33 -16.62 -2.81 -15.81
N SER A 34 -15.28 -2.82 -15.96
CA SER A 34 -14.41 -3.87 -15.48
C SER A 34 -13.01 -3.34 -15.15
N VAL A 35 -12.33 -4.05 -14.25
CA VAL A 35 -10.91 -3.83 -13.96
C VAL A 35 -10.13 -5.01 -14.51
N VAL A 36 -9.15 -4.73 -15.35
CA VAL A 36 -8.27 -5.74 -15.93
C VAL A 36 -6.83 -5.40 -15.53
N HIS A 37 -6.15 -6.34 -14.91
CA HIS A 37 -4.74 -6.22 -14.58
C HIS A 37 -3.96 -7.48 -14.92
N LYS A 38 -2.68 -7.32 -15.20
CA LYS A 38 -1.75 -8.44 -15.37
C LYS A 38 -0.79 -8.46 -14.17
N GLY A 39 -0.68 -9.62 -13.54
CA GLY A 39 0.20 -9.80 -12.39
C GLY A 39 -0.48 -9.62 -11.03
N LYS A 40 0.30 -9.86 -9.98
CA LYS A 40 -0.18 -9.85 -8.60
C LYS A 40 -0.22 -8.43 -8.05
N ILE A 41 -1.40 -8.03 -7.55
CA ILE A 41 -1.59 -6.78 -6.82
C ILE A 41 -1.34 -7.04 -5.33
N VAL A 42 -0.52 -6.20 -4.70
CA VAL A 42 -0.41 -6.14 -3.24
C VAL A 42 -0.89 -4.76 -2.77
N PRO A 43 -2.11 -4.71 -2.19
CA PRO A 43 -2.62 -3.47 -1.63
C PRO A 43 -2.05 -3.27 -0.22
N LEU A 44 -1.37 -2.15 0.00
CA LEU A 44 -1.00 -1.69 1.34
C LEU A 44 -2.02 -0.65 1.86
N LEU A 45 -3.31 -0.88 1.59
CA LEU A 45 -4.40 0.04 1.95
C LEU A 45 -4.79 -0.07 3.42
N GLU A 46 -4.89 -1.29 3.90
CA GLU A 46 -5.32 -1.60 5.26
C GLU A 46 -4.41 -2.70 5.81
N LEU A 47 -3.24 -2.31 6.32
CA LEU A 47 -2.27 -3.25 6.85
C LEU A 47 -2.83 -4.05 8.02
N GLY A 48 -2.91 -5.37 7.84
CA GLY A 48 -3.48 -6.26 8.84
C GLY A 48 -5.01 -6.40 8.75
N ALA A 49 -5.64 -5.94 7.67
CA ALA A 49 -7.02 -6.34 7.37
C ALA A 49 -7.08 -7.87 7.26
N GLY A 50 -7.92 -8.50 8.07
CA GLY A 50 -7.96 -9.96 8.19
C GLY A 50 -7.11 -10.54 9.32
N PHE A 51 -6.45 -9.73 10.14
CA PHE A 51 -5.88 -10.20 11.40
C PHE A 51 -6.97 -10.62 12.38
N ASP A 52 -6.75 -11.75 13.05
CA ASP A 52 -7.56 -12.15 14.20
C ASP A 52 -6.89 -11.65 15.49
N LYS A 53 -7.66 -10.90 16.31
CA LYS A 53 -7.18 -10.29 17.54
C LYS A 53 -6.87 -11.30 18.64
N GLU A 54 -7.53 -12.45 18.62
CA GLU A 54 -7.35 -13.53 19.60
C GLU A 54 -6.12 -14.38 19.27
N TYR A 55 -5.70 -14.40 18.00
CA TYR A 55 -4.53 -15.12 17.54
C TYR A 55 -3.25 -14.35 17.89
N THR A 56 -2.19 -15.11 18.12
CA THR A 56 -0.83 -14.60 18.33
C THR A 56 -0.26 -13.94 17.09
N GLY A 57 0.84 -13.20 17.24
CA GLY A 57 1.57 -12.65 16.10
C GLY A 57 2.04 -13.72 15.12
N ARG A 58 2.47 -14.88 15.65
CA ARG A 58 2.87 -16.04 14.86
C ARG A 58 1.72 -16.58 14.01
N GLU A 59 0.58 -16.85 14.61
CA GLU A 59 -0.61 -17.36 13.90
C GLU A 59 -1.11 -16.37 12.86
N ASN A 60 -1.09 -15.08 13.17
CA ASN A 60 -1.47 -14.03 12.22
C ASN A 60 -0.52 -13.89 11.03
N ILE A 61 0.77 -14.27 11.15
CA ILE A 61 1.68 -14.33 9.99
C ILE A 61 1.13 -15.34 8.97
N TYR A 62 0.72 -16.50 9.40
CA TYR A 62 0.15 -17.52 8.51
C TYR A 62 -1.24 -17.14 8.00
N LEU A 63 -2.11 -16.65 8.89
CA LEU A 63 -3.45 -16.21 8.53
C LEU A 63 -3.43 -15.12 7.45
N TYR A 64 -2.67 -14.06 7.69
CA TYR A 64 -2.58 -12.95 6.74
C TYR A 64 -1.81 -13.33 5.47
N GLY A 65 -0.82 -14.20 5.58
CA GLY A 65 -0.14 -14.80 4.44
C GLY A 65 -1.12 -15.55 3.53
N ALA A 66 -2.02 -16.34 4.12
CA ALA A 66 -3.07 -17.05 3.39
C ALA A 66 -4.08 -16.09 2.73
N VAL A 67 -4.48 -15.01 3.42
CA VAL A 67 -5.33 -13.95 2.84
C VAL A 67 -4.67 -13.31 1.61
N LEU A 68 -3.33 -13.13 1.65
CA LEU A 68 -2.57 -12.63 0.51
C LEU A 68 -2.27 -13.71 -0.56
N GLY A 69 -2.80 -14.94 -0.39
CA GLY A 69 -2.66 -16.03 -1.34
C GLY A 69 -1.31 -16.74 -1.32
N TYR A 70 -0.59 -16.70 -0.18
CA TYR A 70 0.66 -17.45 0.01
C TYR A 70 0.40 -18.82 0.63
N SER A 71 1.14 -19.85 0.19
CA SER A 71 1.08 -21.17 0.80
C SER A 71 1.80 -21.17 2.16
N LYS A 72 1.48 -22.16 2.98
CA LYS A 72 2.13 -22.35 4.28
C LYS A 72 3.64 -22.55 4.13
N GLU A 73 4.05 -23.40 3.19
CA GLU A 73 5.46 -23.72 2.90
C GLU A 73 6.24 -22.46 2.48
N PHE A 74 5.58 -21.58 1.70
CA PHE A 74 6.18 -20.30 1.32
C PHE A 74 6.38 -19.40 2.55
N ILE A 75 5.35 -19.28 3.43
CA ILE A 75 5.45 -18.50 4.66
C ILE A 75 6.52 -19.09 5.59
N ASP A 76 6.60 -20.43 5.73
CA ASP A 76 7.65 -21.11 6.51
C ASP A 76 9.05 -20.69 6.02
N SER A 77 9.27 -20.66 4.70
CA SER A 77 10.53 -20.25 4.10
C SER A 77 10.91 -18.78 4.34
N LYS A 78 9.91 -17.94 4.62
CA LYS A 78 10.04 -16.48 4.79
C LYS A 78 9.84 -16.01 6.23
N PHE A 79 9.50 -16.91 7.13
CA PHE A 79 9.09 -16.59 8.48
C PHE A 79 10.12 -15.74 9.23
N ASP A 80 11.37 -16.16 9.22
CA ASP A 80 12.46 -15.44 9.92
C ASP A 80 12.70 -14.05 9.31
N GLU A 81 12.55 -13.90 7.99
CA GLU A 81 12.67 -12.61 7.31
C GLU A 81 11.55 -11.66 7.76
N ILE A 82 10.30 -12.14 7.81
CA ILE A 82 9.14 -11.38 8.30
C ILE A 82 9.38 -10.91 9.74
N VAL A 83 9.77 -11.84 10.61
CA VAL A 83 10.03 -11.57 12.03
C VAL A 83 11.15 -10.56 12.22
N LYS A 84 12.26 -10.71 11.49
CA LYS A 84 13.39 -9.78 11.52
C LYS A 84 13.00 -8.40 11.00
N PHE A 85 12.20 -8.35 9.92
CA PHE A 85 11.76 -7.08 9.37
C PHE A 85 10.79 -6.36 10.30
N SER A 86 9.79 -7.04 10.85
CA SER A 86 8.83 -6.44 11.80
C SER A 86 9.49 -5.97 13.10
N GLY A 87 10.58 -6.63 13.53
CA GLY A 87 11.24 -6.40 14.80
C GLY A 87 10.39 -6.82 16.01
N LEU A 88 9.46 -7.76 15.81
CA LEU A 88 8.49 -8.20 16.82
C LEU A 88 8.80 -9.57 17.42
N LYS A 89 10.05 -10.06 17.29
CA LYS A 89 10.46 -11.40 17.75
C LYS A 89 9.99 -11.73 19.19
N LYS A 90 10.07 -10.77 20.10
CA LYS A 90 9.69 -10.95 21.52
C LYS A 90 8.18 -11.00 21.77
N PHE A 91 7.38 -10.64 20.78
CA PHE A 91 5.93 -10.54 20.89
C PHE A 91 5.19 -11.60 20.07
N LEU A 92 5.90 -12.48 19.35
CA LEU A 92 5.30 -13.43 18.42
C LEU A 92 4.24 -14.34 19.05
N ASP A 93 4.44 -14.72 20.30
CA ASP A 93 3.57 -15.65 21.02
C ASP A 93 2.53 -14.91 21.92
N VAL A 94 2.40 -13.58 21.71
CA VAL A 94 1.41 -12.73 22.38
C VAL A 94 0.23 -12.50 21.44
N PRO A 95 -1.03 -12.60 21.90
CA PRO A 95 -2.22 -12.29 21.11
C PRO A 95 -2.24 -10.85 20.58
N LEU A 96 -2.74 -10.66 19.34
CA LEU A 96 -2.76 -9.35 18.70
C LEU A 96 -3.62 -8.30 19.39
N LYS A 97 -4.58 -8.70 20.23
CA LYS A 97 -5.34 -7.76 21.07
C LYS A 97 -4.42 -6.92 21.97
N ASN A 98 -3.27 -7.47 22.35
CA ASN A 98 -2.26 -6.82 23.20
C ASN A 98 -1.21 -6.02 22.39
N TYR A 99 -1.30 -6.00 21.05
CA TYR A 99 -0.41 -5.21 20.21
C TYR A 99 -0.91 -3.77 20.09
N SER A 100 0.02 -2.81 20.10
CA SER A 100 -0.29 -1.44 19.70
C SER A 100 -0.66 -1.39 18.20
N SER A 101 -1.32 -0.32 17.77
CA SER A 101 -1.61 -0.08 16.34
C SER A 101 -0.34 -0.10 15.50
N GLY A 102 0.73 0.53 15.98
CA GLY A 102 2.03 0.52 15.32
C GLY A 102 2.65 -0.88 15.19
N MET A 103 2.49 -1.75 16.19
CA MET A 103 2.96 -3.15 16.11
C MET A 103 2.16 -3.94 15.07
N LYS A 104 0.83 -3.78 15.04
CA LYS A 104 -0.03 -4.42 14.03
C LYS A 104 0.35 -3.99 12.62
N SER A 105 0.49 -2.70 12.40
CA SER A 105 0.87 -2.16 11.09
C SER A 105 2.28 -2.61 10.67
N ARG A 106 3.25 -2.68 11.60
CA ARG A 106 4.60 -3.23 11.33
C ARG A 106 4.54 -4.69 10.91
N LEU A 107 3.73 -5.50 11.58
CA LEU A 107 3.55 -6.91 11.23
C LEU A 107 2.90 -7.05 9.86
N GLY A 108 1.78 -6.36 9.61
CA GLY A 108 1.07 -6.39 8.34
C GLY A 108 1.94 -5.96 7.16
N PHE A 109 2.67 -4.85 7.32
CA PHE A 109 3.62 -4.37 6.32
C PHE A 109 4.71 -5.43 6.02
N SER A 110 5.27 -6.05 7.06
CA SER A 110 6.34 -7.03 6.91
C SER A 110 5.88 -8.27 6.13
N ILE A 111 4.63 -8.71 6.34
CA ILE A 111 4.06 -9.84 5.61
C ILE A 111 3.73 -9.44 4.17
N ALA A 112 3.08 -8.29 3.98
CA ALA A 112 2.65 -7.85 2.67
C ALA A 112 3.82 -7.57 1.72
N THR A 113 4.96 -7.11 2.24
CA THR A 113 6.14 -6.76 1.44
C THR A 113 7.21 -7.85 1.38
N ILE A 114 6.89 -9.09 1.80
CA ILE A 114 7.83 -10.20 1.76
C ILE A 114 8.08 -10.68 0.33
N VAL A 115 7.12 -10.48 -0.55
CA VAL A 115 7.22 -10.75 -1.99
C VAL A 115 7.24 -9.43 -2.75
N GLU A 116 7.91 -9.43 -3.88
CA GLU A 116 7.86 -8.31 -4.82
C GLU A 116 6.60 -8.48 -5.69
N PRO A 117 5.61 -7.58 -5.57
CA PRO A 117 4.42 -7.61 -6.42
C PRO A 117 4.73 -7.06 -7.80
N GLU A 118 3.90 -7.35 -8.80
CA GLU A 118 3.92 -6.64 -10.08
C GLU A 118 3.27 -5.27 -9.96
N ILE A 119 2.25 -5.15 -9.09
CA ILE A 119 1.50 -3.90 -8.85
C ILE A 119 1.41 -3.66 -7.35
N LEU A 120 1.86 -2.50 -6.92
CA LEU A 120 1.82 -2.04 -5.54
C LEU A 120 0.84 -0.88 -5.40
N ILE A 121 -0.12 -1.01 -4.50
CA ILE A 121 -1.06 0.06 -4.19
C ILE A 121 -0.72 0.61 -2.80
N LEU A 122 -0.43 1.91 -2.73
CA LEU A 122 -0.04 2.63 -1.53
C LEU A 122 -1.09 3.70 -1.19
N ASP A 123 -1.64 3.66 0.02
CA ASP A 123 -2.52 4.70 0.56
C ASP A 123 -1.94 5.18 1.89
N GLU A 124 -1.21 6.27 1.88
CA GLU A 124 -0.57 6.92 3.05
C GLU A 124 0.33 6.02 3.92
N VAL A 125 0.62 4.81 3.46
CA VAL A 125 1.30 3.74 4.23
C VAL A 125 2.74 4.07 4.61
N LEU A 126 3.36 5.11 4.00
CA LEU A 126 4.72 5.54 4.34
C LEU A 126 4.83 6.13 5.75
N SER A 127 3.70 6.36 6.42
CA SER A 127 3.65 6.90 7.80
C SER A 127 3.57 5.82 8.90
N VAL A 128 3.72 4.54 8.57
CA VAL A 128 3.51 3.41 9.49
C VAL A 128 4.62 3.22 10.50
N GLY A 129 4.25 3.04 11.76
CA GLY A 129 5.17 2.71 12.86
C GLY A 129 5.98 3.90 13.39
N ASP A 130 7.04 3.61 14.12
CA ASP A 130 7.98 4.61 14.63
C ASP A 130 8.91 5.17 13.53
N ALA A 131 9.65 6.23 13.83
CA ALA A 131 10.55 6.88 12.86
C ALA A 131 11.58 5.92 12.24
N LYS A 132 12.05 4.93 13.01
CA LYS A 132 13.02 3.92 12.54
C LYS A 132 12.36 2.97 11.55
N PHE A 133 11.15 2.51 11.85
CA PHE A 133 10.41 1.60 10.97
C PHE A 133 9.96 2.32 9.70
N ARG A 134 9.53 3.59 9.78
CA ARG A 134 9.19 4.42 8.62
C ARG A 134 10.34 4.50 7.61
N LYS A 135 11.56 4.82 8.06
CA LYS A 135 12.74 4.84 7.18
C LYS A 135 13.03 3.48 6.55
N LYS A 136 12.80 2.40 7.30
CA LYS A 136 13.03 1.02 6.83
C LYS A 136 11.98 0.60 5.79
N SER A 137 10.71 0.91 6.02
CA SER A 137 9.61 0.61 5.09
C SER A 137 9.71 1.44 3.82
N GLU A 138 10.03 2.72 3.92
CA GLU A 138 10.30 3.59 2.76
C GLU A 138 11.44 3.01 1.89
N LYS A 139 12.57 2.66 2.50
CA LYS A 139 13.68 2.04 1.77
C LYS A 139 13.27 0.73 1.08
N LYS A 140 12.43 -0.09 1.72
CA LYS A 140 11.91 -1.33 1.12
C LYS A 140 11.04 -1.04 -0.10
N ILE A 141 10.13 -0.06 -0.01
CA ILE A 141 9.26 0.36 -1.11
C ILE A 141 10.09 0.92 -2.28
N LEU A 142 11.02 1.82 -2.01
CA LEU A 142 11.91 2.37 -3.05
C LEU A 142 12.70 1.26 -3.76
N SER A 143 13.24 0.30 -3.01
CA SER A 143 13.93 -0.86 -3.59
C SER A 143 13.03 -1.73 -4.49
N MET A 144 11.73 -1.84 -4.20
CA MET A 144 10.78 -2.51 -5.08
C MET A 144 10.53 -1.70 -6.37
N MET A 145 10.41 -0.39 -6.24
CA MET A 145 10.24 0.53 -7.39
C MET A 145 11.43 0.47 -8.35
N ASP A 146 12.65 0.40 -7.82
CA ASP A 146 13.87 0.28 -8.62
C ASP A 146 13.92 -1.02 -9.43
N LYS A 147 13.15 -2.05 -9.02
CA LYS A 147 13.01 -3.33 -9.75
C LYS A 147 11.88 -3.33 -10.78
N GLY A 148 11.26 -2.18 -11.02
CA GLY A 148 10.24 -2.01 -12.04
C GLY A 148 8.83 -2.44 -11.60
N VAL A 149 8.53 -2.41 -10.31
CA VAL A 149 7.17 -2.58 -9.79
C VAL A 149 6.31 -1.39 -10.22
N THR A 150 5.11 -1.68 -10.71
CA THR A 150 4.10 -0.67 -11.05
C THR A 150 3.45 -0.15 -9.78
N VAL A 151 3.30 1.17 -9.64
CA VAL A 151 2.82 1.77 -8.39
C VAL A 151 1.64 2.69 -8.60
N LEU A 152 0.59 2.49 -7.81
CA LEU A 152 -0.47 3.46 -7.58
C LEU A 152 -0.29 4.04 -6.18
N PHE A 153 -0.14 5.34 -6.08
CA PHE A 153 0.15 6.02 -4.82
C PHE A 153 -0.84 7.15 -4.53
N VAL A 154 -1.50 7.07 -3.38
CA VAL A 154 -2.29 8.17 -2.82
C VAL A 154 -1.55 8.75 -1.64
N SER A 155 -1.39 10.06 -1.61
CA SER A 155 -0.88 10.80 -0.45
C SER A 155 -1.50 12.19 -0.42
N HIS A 156 -1.69 12.72 0.79
CA HIS A 156 -2.03 14.13 0.99
C HIS A 156 -0.83 15.07 0.81
N SER A 157 0.39 14.52 0.75
CA SER A 157 1.61 15.29 0.51
C SER A 157 1.97 15.27 -0.96
N LEU A 158 1.72 16.37 -1.66
CA LEU A 158 2.11 16.55 -3.05
C LEU A 158 3.63 16.38 -3.25
N GLU A 159 4.43 16.82 -2.28
CA GLU A 159 5.88 16.62 -2.29
C GLU A 159 6.27 15.14 -2.35
N GLN A 160 5.58 14.29 -1.55
CA GLN A 160 5.83 12.84 -1.60
C GLN A 160 5.43 12.26 -2.95
N VAL A 161 4.29 12.71 -3.52
CA VAL A 161 3.84 12.26 -4.83
C VAL A 161 4.85 12.65 -5.91
N LYS A 162 5.30 13.90 -5.94
CA LYS A 162 6.34 14.39 -6.87
C LYS A 162 7.65 13.61 -6.74
N ARG A 163 8.04 13.22 -5.53
CA ARG A 163 9.27 12.44 -5.27
C ARG A 163 9.19 11.00 -5.75
N ILE A 164 8.01 10.38 -5.67
CA ILE A 164 7.83 8.94 -5.89
C ILE A 164 7.34 8.65 -7.31
N CYS A 165 6.42 9.46 -7.82
CA CYS A 165 5.68 9.19 -9.05
C CYS A 165 6.30 9.91 -10.24
N THR A 166 6.10 9.33 -11.44
CA THR A 166 6.48 9.92 -12.72
C THR A 166 5.29 10.51 -13.46
N LYS A 167 4.09 10.07 -13.08
CA LYS A 167 2.82 10.58 -13.59
C LYS A 167 1.87 10.87 -12.43
N ALA A 168 0.88 11.70 -12.66
CA ALA A 168 -0.22 11.91 -11.72
C ALA A 168 -1.57 11.91 -12.42
N MET A 169 -2.61 11.71 -11.61
CA MET A 169 -4.00 11.79 -12.00
C MET A 169 -4.75 12.61 -10.95
N ILE A 170 -5.57 13.57 -11.40
CA ILE A 170 -6.50 14.28 -10.51
C ILE A 170 -7.85 13.58 -10.58
N LEU A 171 -8.34 13.16 -9.41
CA LEU A 171 -9.69 12.66 -9.23
C LEU A 171 -10.56 13.76 -8.61
N GLU A 172 -11.67 14.07 -9.24
CA GLU A 172 -12.63 15.08 -8.80
C GLU A 172 -14.05 14.52 -8.92
N ASN A 173 -14.80 14.52 -7.81
CA ASN A 173 -16.19 14.03 -7.76
C ASN A 173 -16.39 12.63 -8.39
N GLY A 174 -15.44 11.71 -8.19
CA GLY A 174 -15.48 10.35 -8.73
C GLY A 174 -15.07 10.22 -10.20
N SER A 175 -14.68 11.30 -10.85
CA SER A 175 -14.25 11.32 -12.25
C SER A 175 -12.79 11.72 -12.39
N ILE A 176 -12.13 11.23 -13.44
CA ILE A 176 -10.76 11.68 -13.76
C ILE A 176 -10.86 13.04 -14.44
N ARG A 177 -10.32 14.08 -13.80
CA ARG A 177 -10.23 15.43 -14.37
C ARG A 177 -9.05 15.54 -15.33
N SER A 178 -7.88 15.09 -14.92
CA SER A 178 -6.68 15.04 -15.75
C SER A 178 -5.77 13.89 -15.36
N ILE A 179 -4.94 13.44 -16.31
CA ILE A 179 -3.90 12.44 -16.13
C ILE A 179 -2.74 12.77 -17.06
N GLY A 180 -1.52 12.73 -16.56
CA GLY A 180 -0.35 13.07 -17.37
C GLY A 180 0.95 13.07 -16.59
N ASP A 181 1.91 13.83 -17.10
CA ASP A 181 3.21 14.05 -16.45
C ASP A 181 3.03 14.65 -15.06
N ILE A 182 3.92 14.25 -14.13
CA ILE A 182 3.81 14.63 -12.71
C ILE A 182 3.87 16.15 -12.51
N ASP A 183 4.74 16.85 -13.21
CA ASP A 183 4.92 18.29 -13.01
C ASP A 183 3.71 19.07 -13.54
N THR A 184 3.20 18.70 -14.74
CA THR A 184 2.02 19.32 -15.34
C THR A 184 0.77 19.14 -14.47
N VAL A 185 0.48 17.90 -14.08
CA VAL A 185 -0.73 17.58 -13.30
C VAL A 185 -0.64 18.13 -11.88
N SER A 186 0.57 18.17 -11.30
CA SER A 186 0.77 18.77 -9.99
C SER A 186 0.53 20.28 -10.00
N ALA A 187 0.98 21.00 -11.04
CA ALA A 187 0.72 22.43 -11.17
C ALA A 187 -0.80 22.71 -11.29
N GLU A 188 -1.51 21.94 -12.09
CA GLU A 188 -2.97 22.03 -12.20
C GLU A 188 -3.66 21.78 -10.85
N TYR A 189 -3.16 20.81 -10.08
CA TYR A 189 -3.72 20.51 -8.77
C TYR A 189 -3.46 21.64 -7.76
N GLU A 190 -2.26 22.24 -7.77
CA GLU A 190 -1.92 23.39 -6.91
C GLU A 190 -2.81 24.61 -7.23
N GLU A 191 -3.08 24.89 -8.50
CA GLU A 191 -4.03 25.93 -8.93
C GLU A 191 -5.45 25.65 -8.44
N MET A 192 -5.90 24.39 -8.55
CA MET A 192 -7.23 23.97 -8.15
C MET A 192 -7.46 24.17 -6.63
N ILE A 193 -6.48 23.84 -5.78
CA ILE A 193 -6.61 23.98 -4.32
C ILE A 193 -6.33 25.39 -3.81
N SER A 194 -5.69 26.25 -4.62
CA SER A 194 -5.41 27.66 -4.26
C SER A 194 -6.54 28.61 -4.65
N GLY A 195 -7.45 28.17 -5.52
CA GLY A 195 -8.59 28.93 -6.01
C GLY A 195 -9.87 28.75 -5.20
N ASP A 196 -9.86 27.87 -4.19
CA ASP A 196 -10.90 27.68 -3.17
C ASP A 196 -10.54 28.45 -1.87
#